data_c13e83c54a6b97c2313f9b30eb0efc65
#
_entry.id   c13e83c54a6b97c2313f9b30eb0efc65
#
_cell.length_a   1.000
_cell.length_b   1.000
_cell.length_c   1.000
_cell.angle_alpha   90.00
_cell.angle_beta   90.00
_cell.angle_gamma   90.00
#
_symmetry.space_group_name_H-M   'P 1'
#
loop_
_entity.id
_entity.type
_entity.pdbx_description
1 polymer ?
#
loop_
_entity_poly.entity_id
_entity_poly.type
_entity_poly.pdbx_seq_one_letter_code
_entity_poly.pdbx_strand_id
1 'polypeptide(L)'
;PMVLVGILGGLINSAVMLLCVLFWDWRIGLLALAGMLVYLALLSGMEKQSAKIAPKRQRDEARLVEAVLEQLQGMSVIKSFNLTGKGDKRVRQALEDSRANNLAVEKLFTPYIWGQEMVLHLFSVLILAASVGLCLTEAMSLANALMAVIVSFLIFSQIQSAGSGVSALRLVGSSIDHANQ
;
A
#
# COMPACT_ATOMS: atom_id res chain seq x y z
N PRO A 1 -16.90 -7.11 2.15
CA PRO A 1 -17.63 -6.42 1.04
C PRO A 1 -17.35 -4.91 1.00
N MET A 2 -17.34 -4.20 2.15
CA MET A 2 -17.16 -2.72 2.18
C MET A 2 -15.81 -2.23 1.61
N VAL A 3 -14.71 -2.92 1.88
CA VAL A 3 -13.37 -2.53 1.38
C VAL A 3 -13.30 -2.67 -0.14
N LEU A 4 -13.89 -3.73 -0.69
CA LEU A 4 -13.92 -3.98 -2.14
C LEU A 4 -14.75 -2.93 -2.87
N VAL A 5 -15.90 -2.53 -2.31
CA VAL A 5 -16.73 -1.45 -2.82
C VAL A 5 -15.99 -0.11 -2.77
N GLY A 6 -15.23 0.16 -1.68
CA GLY A 6 -14.41 1.37 -1.56
C GLY A 6 -13.30 1.46 -2.61
N ILE A 7 -12.61 0.35 -2.89
CA ILE A 7 -11.54 0.29 -3.91
C ILE A 7 -12.11 0.50 -5.31
N LEU A 8 -13.16 -0.24 -5.66
CA LEU A 8 -13.83 -0.11 -6.97
C LEU A 8 -14.41 1.29 -7.13
N GLY A 9 -15.06 1.82 -6.09
CA GLY A 9 -15.57 3.19 -6.10
C GLY A 9 -14.48 4.23 -6.29
N GLY A 10 -13.35 4.09 -5.59
CA GLY A 10 -12.19 4.97 -5.73
C GLY A 10 -11.57 4.94 -7.14
N LEU A 11 -11.42 3.75 -7.73
CA LEU A 11 -10.91 3.59 -9.09
C LEU A 11 -11.88 4.16 -10.14
N ILE A 12 -13.17 3.88 -10.02
CA ILE A 12 -14.18 4.42 -10.94
C ILE A 12 -14.23 5.94 -10.83
N ASN A 13 -14.25 6.48 -9.60
CA ASN A 13 -14.29 7.92 -9.39
C ASN A 13 -13.05 8.62 -9.93
N SER A 14 -11.85 8.06 -9.70
CA SER A 14 -10.61 8.61 -10.25
C SER A 14 -10.59 8.56 -11.79
N ALA A 15 -11.11 7.50 -12.41
CA ALA A 15 -11.21 7.40 -13.85
C ALA A 15 -12.18 8.42 -14.44
N VAL A 16 -13.35 8.62 -13.82
CA VAL A 16 -14.33 9.64 -14.25
C VAL A 16 -13.74 11.04 -14.12
N MET A 17 -13.10 11.35 -12.98
CA MET A 17 -12.44 12.66 -12.80
C MET A 17 -11.32 12.90 -13.81
N LEU A 18 -10.51 11.87 -14.11
CA LEU A 18 -9.46 11.95 -15.12
C LEU A 18 -10.04 12.25 -16.51
N LEU A 19 -11.12 11.57 -16.88
CA LEU A 19 -11.83 11.84 -18.14
C LEU A 19 -12.35 13.26 -18.18
N CYS A 20 -12.96 13.76 -17.12
CA CYS A 20 -13.43 15.15 -17.05
C CYS A 20 -12.29 16.16 -17.26
N VAL A 21 -11.13 15.95 -16.62
CA VAL A 21 -9.96 16.83 -16.80
C VAL A 21 -9.42 16.74 -18.23
N LEU A 22 -9.39 15.53 -18.80
CA LEU A 22 -8.92 15.32 -20.18
C LEU A 22 -9.80 16.02 -21.23
N PHE A 23 -11.13 16.03 -21.02
CA PHE A 23 -12.06 16.77 -21.86
C PHE A 23 -11.99 18.29 -21.67
N TRP A 24 -11.68 18.73 -20.45
CA TRP A 24 -11.57 20.16 -20.14
C TRP A 24 -10.28 20.78 -20.65
N ASP A 25 -9.13 20.16 -20.32
CA ASP A 25 -7.81 20.54 -20.83
C ASP A 25 -6.95 19.29 -21.03
N TRP A 26 -6.75 18.92 -22.30
CA TRP A 26 -6.01 17.71 -22.66
C TRP A 26 -4.56 17.72 -22.20
N ARG A 27 -3.96 18.90 -22.03
CA ARG A 27 -2.56 19.06 -21.59
C ARG A 27 -2.40 18.64 -20.13
N ILE A 28 -3.28 19.13 -19.27
CA ILE A 28 -3.28 18.79 -17.84
C ILE A 28 -3.77 17.34 -17.66
N GLY A 29 -4.78 16.93 -18.43
CA GLY A 29 -5.27 15.55 -18.42
C GLY A 29 -4.19 14.53 -18.79
N LEU A 30 -3.34 14.81 -19.77
CA LEU A 30 -2.21 13.95 -20.13
C LEU A 30 -1.15 13.86 -19.02
N LEU A 31 -0.85 14.97 -18.33
CA LEU A 31 0.05 14.95 -17.19
C LEU A 31 -0.50 14.11 -16.04
N ALA A 32 -1.79 14.26 -15.72
CA ALA A 32 -2.46 13.47 -14.71
C ALA A 32 -2.49 11.97 -15.06
N LEU A 33 -2.77 11.65 -16.33
CA LEU A 33 -2.73 10.29 -16.86
C LEU A 33 -1.33 9.68 -16.77
N ALA A 34 -0.29 10.42 -17.12
CA ALA A 34 1.08 9.96 -17.03
C ALA A 34 1.46 9.66 -15.55
N GLY A 35 1.10 10.54 -14.61
CA GLY A 35 1.29 10.33 -13.18
C GLY A 35 0.57 9.07 -12.68
N MET A 36 -0.67 8.86 -13.10
CA MET A 36 -1.44 7.66 -12.78
C MET A 36 -0.77 6.39 -13.31
N LEU A 37 -0.31 6.38 -14.56
CA LEU A 37 0.35 5.21 -15.14
C LEU A 37 1.65 4.86 -14.46
N VAL A 38 2.48 5.86 -14.12
CA VAL A 38 3.74 5.65 -13.36
C VAL A 38 3.44 5.10 -11.97
N TYR A 39 2.43 5.66 -11.28
CA TYR A 39 2.00 5.14 -9.98
C TYR A 39 1.55 3.68 -10.05
N LEU A 40 0.70 3.32 -11.01
CA LEU A 40 0.23 1.95 -11.21
C LEU A 40 1.38 0.99 -11.57
N ALA A 41 2.36 1.43 -12.33
CA ALA A 41 3.56 0.64 -12.64
C ALA A 41 4.37 0.33 -11.36
N LEU A 42 4.58 1.32 -10.49
CA LEU A 42 5.24 1.13 -9.19
C LEU A 42 4.41 0.21 -8.27
N LEU A 43 3.10 0.39 -8.23
CA LEU A 43 2.19 -0.45 -7.46
C LEU A 43 2.28 -1.91 -7.92
N SER A 44 2.25 -2.18 -9.23
CA SER A 44 2.37 -3.53 -9.78
C SER A 44 3.72 -4.18 -9.48
N GLY A 45 4.80 -3.40 -9.45
CA GLY A 45 6.13 -3.84 -9.03
C GLY A 45 6.16 -4.29 -7.56
N MET A 46 5.61 -3.46 -6.68
CA MET A 46 5.45 -3.77 -5.26
C MET A 46 4.61 -5.02 -5.03
N GLU A 47 3.50 -5.18 -5.76
CA GLU A 47 2.63 -6.34 -5.67
C GLU A 47 3.32 -7.65 -6.06
N LYS A 48 4.11 -7.65 -7.14
CA LYS A 48 4.89 -8.83 -7.56
C LYS A 48 5.90 -9.26 -6.48
N GLN A 49 6.54 -8.30 -5.82
CA GLN A 49 7.46 -8.59 -4.71
C GLN A 49 6.71 -9.10 -3.47
N SER A 50 5.57 -8.50 -3.14
CA SER A 50 4.71 -8.93 -2.04
C SER A 50 4.27 -10.39 -2.23
N ALA A 51 3.82 -10.76 -3.42
CA ALA A 51 3.39 -12.13 -3.74
C ALA A 51 4.50 -13.19 -3.56
N LYS A 52 5.77 -12.82 -3.78
CA LYS A 52 6.90 -13.73 -3.58
C LYS A 52 7.23 -13.95 -2.10
N ILE A 53 7.01 -12.95 -1.26
CA ILE A 53 7.41 -12.96 0.15
C ILE A 53 6.27 -13.46 1.06
N ALA A 54 5.02 -13.26 0.65
CA ALA A 54 3.84 -13.64 1.42
C ALA A 54 3.87 -15.08 1.95
N PRO A 55 4.22 -16.14 1.16
CA PRO A 55 4.22 -17.50 1.66
C PRO A 55 5.31 -17.77 2.71
N LYS A 56 6.43 -17.05 2.64
CA LYS A 56 7.48 -17.16 3.66
C LYS A 56 7.02 -16.52 4.96
N ARG A 57 6.45 -15.32 4.86
CA ARG A 57 5.94 -14.57 6.01
C ARG A 57 4.86 -15.36 6.75
N GLN A 58 3.92 -15.96 6.04
CA GLN A 58 2.89 -16.81 6.64
C GLN A 58 3.46 -18.00 7.41
N ARG A 59 4.47 -18.69 6.85
CA ARG A 59 5.13 -19.81 7.54
C ARG A 59 5.85 -19.38 8.81
N ASP A 60 6.50 -18.21 8.78
CA ASP A 60 7.23 -17.70 9.94
C ASP A 60 6.26 -17.22 11.04
N GLU A 61 5.12 -16.60 10.67
CA GLU A 61 4.04 -16.25 11.60
C GLU A 61 3.39 -17.50 12.21
N ALA A 62 3.12 -18.56 11.41
CA ALA A 62 2.58 -19.82 11.91
C ALA A 62 3.54 -20.50 12.90
N ARG A 63 4.84 -20.53 12.62
CA ARG A 63 5.86 -21.07 13.51
C ARG A 63 5.93 -20.29 14.85
N LEU A 64 5.79 -18.97 14.79
CA LEU A 64 5.75 -18.15 15.99
C LEU A 64 4.55 -18.51 16.87
N VAL A 65 3.37 -18.60 16.26
CA VAL A 65 2.13 -18.97 16.97
C VAL A 65 2.27 -20.38 17.57
N GLU A 66 2.77 -21.35 16.81
CA GLU A 66 3.00 -22.72 17.29
C GLU A 66 3.97 -22.75 18.49
N ALA A 67 5.09 -22.03 18.41
CA ALA A 67 6.05 -21.94 19.49
C ALA A 67 5.46 -21.33 20.78
N VAL A 68 4.62 -20.30 20.64
CA VAL A 68 3.93 -19.67 21.75
C VAL A 68 2.88 -20.61 22.36
N LEU A 69 2.08 -21.29 21.53
CA LEU A 69 1.09 -22.26 22.00
C LEU A 69 1.75 -23.44 22.71
N GLU A 70 2.84 -24.00 22.17
CA GLU A 70 3.61 -25.08 22.79
C GLU A 70 4.14 -24.64 24.17
N GLN A 71 4.62 -23.40 24.27
CA GLN A 71 5.08 -22.87 25.56
C GLN A 71 3.93 -22.70 26.55
N LEU A 72 2.76 -22.20 26.13
CA LEU A 72 1.60 -22.04 27.00
C LEU A 72 1.07 -23.40 27.49
N GLN A 73 0.98 -24.40 26.61
CA GLN A 73 0.55 -25.75 26.97
C GLN A 73 1.55 -26.46 27.86
N GLY A 74 2.86 -26.26 27.62
CA GLY A 74 3.94 -26.84 28.41
C GLY A 74 4.19 -26.10 29.76
N MET A 75 3.61 -24.93 29.99
CA MET A 75 3.92 -24.09 31.13
C MET A 75 3.56 -24.74 32.48
N SER A 76 2.53 -25.57 32.51
CA SER A 76 2.15 -26.34 33.72
C SER A 76 3.21 -27.38 34.08
N VAL A 77 3.80 -28.05 33.09
CA VAL A 77 4.85 -29.06 33.24
C VAL A 77 6.20 -28.39 33.60
N ILE A 78 6.51 -27.27 32.90
CA ILE A 78 7.74 -26.50 33.16
C ILE A 78 7.76 -25.94 34.57
N LYS A 79 6.62 -25.47 35.07
CA LYS A 79 6.46 -24.97 36.45
C LYS A 79 6.62 -26.10 37.50
N SER A 80 6.06 -27.28 37.23
CA SER A 80 6.12 -28.41 38.19
C SER A 80 7.52 -29.02 38.28
N PHE A 81 8.33 -28.94 37.22
CA PHE A 81 9.69 -29.52 37.19
C PHE A 81 10.82 -28.47 37.24
N ASN A 82 10.49 -27.19 37.45
CA ASN A 82 11.45 -26.07 37.55
C ASN A 82 12.42 -25.99 36.35
N LEU A 83 11.93 -26.36 35.14
CA LEU A 83 12.70 -26.39 33.90
C LEU A 83 12.67 -25.02 33.18
N THR A 84 12.92 -23.95 33.95
CA THR A 84 13.06 -22.60 33.42
C THR A 84 14.29 -22.51 32.53
N GLY A 85 14.09 -22.27 31.21
CA GLY A 85 15.17 -21.92 30.30
C GLY A 85 15.14 -22.54 28.90
N LYS A 86 14.56 -23.71 28.64
CA LYS A 86 14.54 -24.32 27.30
C LYS A 86 13.37 -23.81 26.42
N GLY A 87 12.17 -23.62 27.00
CA GLY A 87 11.02 -23.05 26.31
C GLY A 87 11.21 -21.58 25.94
N ASP A 88 11.88 -20.83 26.82
CA ASP A 88 12.19 -19.41 26.61
C ASP A 88 13.13 -19.18 25.40
N LYS A 89 14.08 -20.10 25.16
CA LYS A 89 14.99 -19.99 24.01
C LYS A 89 14.27 -20.17 22.66
N ARG A 90 13.32 -21.09 22.56
CA ARG A 90 12.57 -21.34 21.30
C ARG A 90 11.68 -20.16 20.93
N VAL A 91 10.94 -19.63 21.91
CA VAL A 91 10.09 -18.45 21.68
C VAL A 91 10.93 -17.22 21.38
N ARG A 92 12.03 -17.01 22.09
CA ARG A 92 12.95 -15.91 21.82
C ARG A 92 13.55 -16.00 20.42
N GLN A 93 13.96 -17.19 19.99
CA GLN A 93 14.47 -17.39 18.63
C GLN A 93 13.39 -17.15 17.57
N ALA A 94 12.18 -17.66 17.77
CA ALA A 94 11.05 -17.41 16.87
C ALA A 94 10.68 -15.91 16.78
N LEU A 95 10.78 -15.19 17.90
CA LEU A 95 10.59 -13.73 17.93
C LEU A 95 11.70 -12.98 17.19
N GLU A 96 12.96 -13.38 17.38
CA GLU A 96 14.10 -12.78 16.67
C GLU A 96 14.00 -13.02 15.16
N ASP A 97 13.66 -14.24 14.74
CA ASP A 97 13.44 -14.59 13.34
C ASP A 97 12.27 -13.81 12.73
N SER A 98 11.15 -13.69 13.46
CA SER A 98 9.99 -12.89 13.04
C SER A 98 10.36 -11.41 12.91
N ARG A 99 11.11 -10.85 13.88
CA ARG A 99 11.59 -9.47 13.82
C ARG A 99 12.52 -9.24 12.64
N ALA A 100 13.51 -10.12 12.43
CA ALA A 100 14.45 -10.02 11.32
C ALA A 100 13.72 -10.07 9.96
N ASN A 101 12.73 -10.95 9.85
CA ASN A 101 11.93 -11.09 8.63
C ASN A 101 11.03 -9.87 8.40
N ASN A 102 10.37 -9.32 9.43
CA ASN A 102 9.58 -8.09 9.33
C ASN A 102 10.44 -6.90 8.90
N LEU A 103 11.64 -6.75 9.47
CA LEU A 103 12.58 -5.70 9.06
C LEU A 103 13.07 -5.87 7.61
N ALA A 104 13.28 -7.10 7.16
CA ALA A 104 13.65 -7.37 5.76
C ALA A 104 12.52 -7.01 4.79
N VAL A 105 11.28 -7.33 5.17
CA VAL A 105 10.06 -6.97 4.41
C VAL A 105 9.90 -5.45 4.36
N GLU A 106 10.04 -4.76 5.49
CA GLU A 106 9.94 -3.30 5.56
C GLU A 106 10.99 -2.61 4.68
N LYS A 107 12.25 -3.02 4.79
CA LYS A 107 13.34 -2.50 3.93
C LYS A 107 13.08 -2.71 2.44
N LEU A 108 12.40 -3.78 2.07
CA LEU A 108 12.07 -4.08 0.68
C LEU A 108 10.90 -3.22 0.17
N PHE A 109 9.89 -2.95 1.00
CA PHE A 109 8.71 -2.19 0.59
C PHE A 109 8.88 -0.68 0.72
N THR A 110 9.68 -0.21 1.68
CA THR A 110 9.94 1.23 1.90
C THR A 110 10.30 1.98 0.62
N PRO A 111 11.24 1.52 -0.24
CA PRO A 111 11.59 2.27 -1.44
C PRO A 111 10.43 2.35 -2.45
N TYR A 112 9.55 1.35 -2.52
CA TYR A 112 8.37 1.41 -3.39
C TYR A 112 7.33 2.41 -2.86
N ILE A 113 7.08 2.43 -1.56
CA ILE A 113 6.16 3.38 -0.92
C ILE A 113 6.66 4.80 -1.11
N TRP A 114 7.94 5.05 -0.83
CA TRP A 114 8.56 6.36 -1.05
C TRP A 114 8.54 6.77 -2.53
N GLY A 115 8.81 5.82 -3.43
CA GLY A 115 8.74 6.06 -4.88
C GLY A 115 7.35 6.47 -5.33
N GLN A 116 6.30 5.81 -4.84
CA GLN A 116 4.91 6.15 -5.12
C GLN A 116 4.54 7.55 -4.62
N GLU A 117 4.89 7.89 -3.39
CA GLU A 117 4.67 9.22 -2.81
C GLU A 117 5.40 10.32 -3.59
N MET A 118 6.69 10.08 -3.89
CA MET A 118 7.50 11.00 -4.69
C MET A 118 6.90 11.25 -6.08
N VAL A 119 6.43 10.21 -6.76
CA VAL A 119 5.79 10.33 -8.08
C VAL A 119 4.52 11.18 -7.99
N LEU A 120 3.64 10.91 -7.02
CA LEU A 120 2.41 11.69 -6.86
C LEU A 120 2.70 13.17 -6.56
N HIS A 121 3.66 13.46 -5.68
CA HIS A 121 4.06 14.83 -5.37
C HIS A 121 4.70 15.51 -6.57
N LEU A 122 5.58 14.82 -7.29
CA LEU A 122 6.23 15.37 -8.49
C LEU A 122 5.20 15.75 -9.55
N PHE A 123 4.26 14.86 -9.86
CA PHE A 123 3.20 15.15 -10.84
C PHE A 123 2.24 16.22 -10.35
N SER A 124 1.95 16.30 -9.05
CA SER A 124 1.16 17.40 -8.47
C SER A 124 1.83 18.75 -8.69
N VAL A 125 3.15 18.84 -8.45
CA VAL A 125 3.93 20.06 -8.67
C VAL A 125 4.00 20.40 -10.17
N LEU A 126 4.16 19.41 -11.04
CA LEU A 126 4.16 19.62 -12.49
C LEU A 126 2.82 20.16 -12.99
N ILE A 127 1.71 19.61 -12.49
CA ILE A 127 0.36 20.08 -12.87
C ILE A 127 0.15 21.52 -12.36
N LEU A 128 0.57 21.81 -11.12
CA LEU A 128 0.52 23.18 -10.59
C LEU A 128 1.32 24.15 -11.46
N ALA A 129 2.57 23.81 -11.79
CA ALA A 129 3.43 24.64 -12.62
C ALA A 129 2.87 24.83 -14.05
N ALA A 130 2.35 23.75 -14.64
CA ALA A 130 1.70 23.81 -15.95
C ALA A 130 0.44 24.71 -15.92
N SER A 131 -0.40 24.55 -14.89
CA SER A 131 -1.63 25.37 -14.73
C SER A 131 -1.31 26.85 -14.55
N VAL A 132 -0.28 27.17 -13.75
CA VAL A 132 0.18 28.55 -13.58
C VAL A 132 0.78 29.09 -14.88
N GLY A 133 1.62 28.30 -15.56
CA GLY A 133 2.20 28.69 -16.84
C GLY A 133 1.15 28.97 -17.91
N LEU A 134 0.12 28.12 -18.03
CA LEU A 134 -0.99 28.33 -18.97
C LEU A 134 -1.86 29.54 -18.59
N CYS A 135 -1.99 29.84 -17.32
CA CYS A 135 -2.68 31.05 -16.85
C CYS A 135 -1.89 32.32 -17.20
N LEU A 136 -0.58 32.32 -17.04
CA LEU A 136 0.30 33.46 -17.37
C LEU A 136 0.36 33.75 -18.87
N THR A 137 0.18 32.73 -19.70
CA THR A 137 0.12 32.87 -21.18
C THR A 137 -1.28 33.19 -21.70
N GLU A 138 -2.24 33.50 -20.80
CA GLU A 138 -3.65 33.76 -21.14
C GLU A 138 -4.35 32.62 -21.88
N ALA A 139 -3.70 31.43 -21.95
CA ALA A 139 -4.25 30.24 -22.59
C ALA A 139 -5.35 29.57 -21.73
N MET A 140 -5.42 29.92 -20.44
CA MET A 140 -6.38 29.38 -19.49
C MET A 140 -6.82 30.46 -18.49
N SER A 141 -8.12 30.49 -18.14
CA SER A 141 -8.61 31.37 -17.08
C SER A 141 -8.13 30.92 -15.70
N LEU A 142 -7.95 31.86 -14.78
CA LEU A 142 -7.53 31.55 -13.39
C LEU A 142 -8.48 30.55 -12.71
N ALA A 143 -9.79 30.67 -12.94
CA ALA A 143 -10.78 29.74 -12.40
C ALA A 143 -10.56 28.30 -12.88
N ASN A 144 -10.27 28.14 -14.17
CA ASN A 144 -9.99 26.81 -14.77
C ASN A 144 -8.68 26.23 -14.26
N ALA A 145 -7.63 27.05 -14.10
CA ALA A 145 -6.35 26.64 -13.54
C ALA A 145 -6.51 26.13 -12.10
N LEU A 146 -7.25 26.86 -11.26
CA LEU A 146 -7.54 26.45 -9.88
C LEU A 146 -8.36 25.15 -9.83
N MET A 147 -9.40 25.01 -10.68
CA MET A 147 -10.16 23.76 -10.77
C MET A 147 -9.29 22.58 -11.19
N ALA A 148 -8.44 22.74 -12.19
CA ALA A 148 -7.56 21.69 -12.66
C ALA A 148 -6.61 21.21 -11.56
N VAL A 149 -6.04 22.11 -10.79
CA VAL A 149 -5.17 21.79 -9.63
C VAL A 149 -5.95 21.00 -8.59
N ILE A 150 -7.12 21.50 -8.15
CA ILE A 150 -7.94 20.84 -7.11
C ILE A 150 -8.35 19.44 -7.55
N VAL A 151 -8.85 19.28 -8.79
CA VAL A 151 -9.30 17.98 -9.30
C VAL A 151 -8.12 17.01 -9.43
N SER A 152 -6.94 17.48 -9.83
CA SER A 152 -5.75 16.64 -9.90
C SER A 152 -5.31 16.11 -8.53
N PHE A 153 -5.35 16.94 -7.49
CA PHE A 153 -5.11 16.49 -6.11
C PHE A 153 -6.14 15.44 -5.67
N LEU A 154 -7.41 15.63 -6.00
CA LEU A 154 -8.46 14.66 -5.70
C LEU A 154 -8.23 13.33 -6.42
N ILE A 155 -7.85 13.35 -7.70
CA ILE A 155 -7.52 12.15 -8.47
C ILE A 155 -6.38 11.38 -7.79
N PHE A 156 -5.28 12.04 -7.45
CA PHE A 156 -4.13 11.39 -6.82
C PHE A 156 -4.46 10.84 -5.43
N SER A 157 -5.23 11.56 -4.63
CA SER A 157 -5.73 11.09 -3.33
C SER A 157 -6.60 9.84 -3.45
N GLN A 158 -7.48 9.76 -4.43
CA GLN A 158 -8.33 8.60 -4.68
C GLN A 158 -7.52 7.38 -5.11
N ILE A 159 -6.52 7.58 -5.99
CA ILE A 159 -5.64 6.50 -6.46
C ILE A 159 -4.81 5.95 -5.30
N GLN A 160 -4.25 6.82 -4.46
CA GLN A 160 -3.49 6.43 -3.27
C GLN A 160 -4.36 5.64 -2.28
N SER A 161 -5.58 6.09 -2.04
CA SER A 161 -6.55 5.40 -1.18
C SER A 161 -6.92 4.02 -1.74
N ALA A 162 -7.14 3.91 -3.05
CA ALA A 162 -7.42 2.63 -3.71
C ALA A 162 -6.22 1.66 -3.60
N GLY A 163 -4.99 2.16 -3.79
CA GLY A 163 -3.77 1.35 -3.66
C GLY A 163 -3.57 0.79 -2.25
N SER A 164 -3.80 1.61 -1.21
CA SER A 164 -3.75 1.16 0.18
C SER A 164 -4.84 0.13 0.51
N GLY A 165 -6.03 0.29 -0.05
CA GLY A 165 -7.15 -0.64 0.09
C GLY A 165 -6.86 -2.02 -0.51
N VAL A 166 -6.22 -2.10 -1.68
CA VAL A 166 -5.81 -3.39 -2.30
C VAL A 166 -4.84 -4.14 -1.39
N SER A 167 -3.87 -3.43 -0.80
CA SER A 167 -2.92 -4.03 0.14
C SER A 167 -3.62 -4.57 1.40
N ALA A 168 -4.61 -3.85 1.93
CA ALA A 168 -5.40 -4.28 3.07
C ALA A 168 -6.27 -5.53 2.78
N LEU A 169 -6.90 -5.59 1.59
CA LEU A 169 -7.70 -6.76 1.19
C LEU A 169 -6.88 -8.05 1.12
N ARG A 170 -5.65 -7.98 0.66
CA ARG A 170 -4.76 -9.16 0.59
C ARG A 170 -4.39 -9.68 1.97
N LEU A 171 -4.18 -8.79 2.94
CA LEU A 171 -3.94 -9.18 4.32
C LEU A 171 -5.15 -9.91 4.92
N VAL A 172 -6.36 -9.43 4.65
CA VAL A 172 -7.60 -10.07 5.14
C VAL A 172 -7.89 -11.37 4.39
N GLY A 173 -7.70 -11.42 3.07
CA GLY A 173 -7.93 -12.61 2.24
C GLY A 173 -7.08 -13.80 2.68
N SER A 174 -5.80 -13.57 2.99
CA SER A 174 -4.92 -14.61 3.49
C SER A 174 -5.33 -15.16 4.86
N SER A 175 -5.98 -14.34 5.69
CA SER A 175 -6.47 -14.77 7.01
C SER A 175 -7.74 -15.62 6.93
N ILE A 176 -8.58 -15.42 5.90
CA ILE A 176 -9.81 -16.19 5.70
C ILE A 176 -9.52 -17.58 5.11
N ASP A 177 -8.54 -17.70 4.21
CA ASP A 177 -8.15 -19.01 3.66
C ASP A 177 -7.61 -19.97 4.73
N HIS A 178 -7.00 -19.43 5.79
CA HIS A 178 -6.54 -20.24 6.94
C HIS A 178 -7.65 -20.62 7.93
N ALA A 179 -8.73 -19.87 7.98
CA ALA A 179 -9.87 -20.22 8.87
C ALA A 179 -10.74 -21.34 8.29
N ASN A 180 -10.54 -21.69 7.04
CA ASN A 180 -11.37 -22.66 6.29
C ASN A 180 -10.62 -23.98 6.01
N GLN A 181 -9.38 -24.14 6.50
CA GLN A 181 -8.59 -25.38 6.55
C GLN A 181 -8.52 -25.94 7.97
#